data_4e0145003480bd5a4ff22745526caa5f
#
_entry.id   4e0145003480bd5a4ff22745526caa5f
#
_cell.length_a   1.000
_cell.length_b   1.000
_cell.length_c   1.000
_cell.angle_alpha   90.00
_cell.angle_beta   90.00
_cell.angle_gamma   90.00
#
_symmetry.space_group_name_H-M   'P 1'
#
loop_
_entity.id
_entity.type
_entity.pdbx_description
1 polymer ?
#
loop_
_entity_poly.entity_id
_entity_poly.type
_entity_poly.pdbx_seq_one_letter_code
_entity_poly.pdbx_strand_id
1 'polypeptide(L)'
;LINRLGFNNLGAKNIVDRIKQNNPIGLLGVNIGPNRDTTNRIGDYVENLKTFHKIADYITINISSPNTEDLRNFHDQKKLDELLKIIIDEKKNLKSKVPIVVKVSPDIEDMEINKVCEVLLNNYIDAIIISNTSDSTRERLKNIQGHQKGGLSGKPIEEKSTKLISKFHKILNRRIKIIGVGGVDSGKSAYDKFLAGADCIQLYTGMVFRGPNIVNMIKKELKE
;
A
#
# COMPACT_ATOMS: atom_id res chain seq x y z
N LEU A 1 1.15 15.93 -5.85
CA LEU A 1 2.59 15.80 -5.62
C LEU A 1 3.14 14.66 -6.47
N ILE A 2 4.34 14.85 -7.06
CA ILE A 2 5.04 13.80 -7.82
C ILE A 2 6.32 13.46 -7.04
N ASN A 3 6.62 12.18 -6.85
CA ASN A 3 7.80 11.72 -6.14
C ASN A 3 8.56 10.62 -6.90
N ARG A 4 9.86 10.53 -6.64
CA ARG A 4 10.81 9.53 -7.15
C ARG A 4 11.66 8.95 -6.02
N LEU A 5 11.08 8.76 -4.84
CA LEU A 5 11.83 8.42 -3.62
C LEU A 5 12.46 7.02 -3.65
N GLY A 6 11.80 6.02 -4.26
CA GLY A 6 12.40 4.70 -4.48
C GLY A 6 12.81 3.97 -3.20
N PHE A 7 11.98 4.03 -2.13
CA PHE A 7 12.29 3.40 -0.83
C PHE A 7 13.57 3.95 -0.16
N ASN A 8 13.77 5.25 -0.17
CA ASN A 8 14.92 5.94 0.41
C ASN A 8 15.01 5.73 1.93
N ASN A 9 15.76 4.74 2.35
CA ASN A 9 16.01 4.44 3.76
C ASN A 9 17.43 3.89 3.98
N LEU A 10 17.83 3.75 5.25
CA LEU A 10 19.15 3.29 5.65
C LEU A 10 19.23 1.76 5.86
N GLY A 11 18.24 1.02 5.38
CA GLY A 11 18.17 -0.44 5.51
C GLY A 11 17.46 -0.92 6.78
N ALA A 12 17.05 -2.20 6.75
CA ALA A 12 16.17 -2.80 7.76
C ALA A 12 16.75 -2.71 9.18
N LYS A 13 18.05 -2.94 9.36
CA LYS A 13 18.72 -2.86 10.68
C LYS A 13 18.55 -1.48 11.30
N ASN A 14 18.86 -0.43 10.57
CA ASN A 14 18.73 0.96 11.06
C ASN A 14 17.26 1.30 11.40
N ILE A 15 16.30 0.78 10.61
CA ILE A 15 14.87 0.97 10.88
C ILE A 15 14.50 0.29 12.20
N VAL A 16 14.93 -0.96 12.43
CA VAL A 16 14.69 -1.69 13.67
C VAL A 16 15.24 -0.94 14.88
N ASP A 17 16.48 -0.47 14.78
CA ASP A 17 17.13 0.27 15.88
C ASP A 17 16.35 1.55 16.21
N ARG A 18 15.92 2.30 15.19
CA ARG A 18 15.09 3.51 15.36
C ARG A 18 13.72 3.21 15.98
N ILE A 19 13.06 2.13 15.57
CA ILE A 19 11.77 1.71 16.16
C ILE A 19 11.96 1.40 17.65
N LYS A 20 12.99 0.63 17.99
CA LYS A 20 13.29 0.28 19.40
C LYS A 20 13.62 1.50 20.26
N GLN A 21 14.38 2.45 19.70
CA GLN A 21 14.76 3.68 20.42
C GLN A 21 13.58 4.63 20.63
N ASN A 22 12.66 4.73 19.69
CA ASN A 22 11.58 5.72 19.74
C ASN A 22 10.27 5.16 20.30
N ASN A 23 10.14 3.82 20.40
CA ASN A 23 8.96 3.13 20.91
C ASN A 23 7.63 3.77 20.43
N PRO A 24 7.31 3.69 19.13
CA PRO A 24 6.18 4.43 18.54
C PRO A 24 4.86 4.08 19.24
N ILE A 25 4.05 5.10 19.49
CA ILE A 25 2.72 4.94 20.10
C ILE A 25 1.71 4.64 18.99
N GLY A 26 0.85 3.63 19.19
CA GLY A 26 -0.19 3.22 18.24
C GLY A 26 0.26 2.10 17.31
N LEU A 27 -0.53 1.83 16.27
CA LEU A 27 -0.28 0.73 15.33
C LEU A 27 0.89 1.05 14.40
N LEU A 28 1.87 0.17 14.39
CA LEU A 28 3.05 0.25 13.52
C LEU A 28 2.91 -0.71 12.33
N GLY A 29 2.63 -0.17 11.15
CA GLY A 29 2.73 -0.92 9.90
C GLY A 29 4.11 -0.79 9.28
N VAL A 30 4.71 -1.89 8.86
CA VAL A 30 5.98 -1.89 8.12
C VAL A 30 5.73 -2.27 6.67
N ASN A 31 6.17 -1.41 5.75
CA ASN A 31 6.04 -1.61 4.31
C ASN A 31 7.35 -2.16 3.75
N ILE A 32 7.32 -3.39 3.24
CA ILE A 32 8.50 -4.08 2.72
C ILE A 32 8.43 -4.25 1.20
N GLY A 33 9.60 -4.24 0.59
CA GLY A 33 9.80 -4.42 -0.84
C GLY A 33 11.24 -4.82 -1.13
N PRO A 34 11.55 -5.24 -2.36
CA PRO A 34 12.90 -5.63 -2.73
C PRO A 34 13.82 -4.40 -2.84
N ASN A 35 15.10 -4.61 -2.65
CA ASN A 35 16.12 -3.62 -2.98
C ASN A 35 16.14 -3.37 -4.49
N ARG A 36 16.65 -2.20 -4.88
CA ARG A 36 16.67 -1.80 -6.28
C ARG A 36 17.54 -2.74 -7.13
N ASP A 37 18.70 -3.07 -6.62
CA ASP A 37 19.75 -3.77 -7.39
C ASP A 37 19.82 -5.28 -7.05
N THR A 38 18.78 -5.83 -6.41
CA THR A 38 18.72 -7.24 -6.07
C THR A 38 18.34 -8.11 -7.26
N THR A 39 18.99 -9.27 -7.38
CA THR A 39 18.59 -10.34 -8.30
C THR A 39 17.56 -11.29 -7.66
N ASN A 40 17.54 -11.38 -6.33
CA ASN A 40 16.60 -12.23 -5.58
C ASN A 40 15.51 -11.39 -4.88
N ARG A 41 14.56 -10.89 -5.66
CA ARG A 41 13.49 -10.04 -5.16
C ARG A 41 12.62 -10.70 -4.09
N ILE A 42 12.28 -11.97 -4.26
CA ILE A 42 11.46 -12.71 -3.29
C ILE A 42 12.25 -12.92 -1.99
N GLY A 43 13.55 -13.20 -2.07
CA GLY A 43 14.42 -13.31 -0.91
C GLY A 43 14.42 -12.04 -0.06
N ASP A 44 14.43 -10.86 -0.67
CA ASP A 44 14.37 -9.58 0.06
C ASP A 44 13.07 -9.43 0.85
N TYR A 45 11.92 -9.85 0.31
CA TYR A 45 10.65 -9.85 1.06
C TYR A 45 10.73 -10.80 2.27
N VAL A 46 11.29 -12.01 2.08
CA VAL A 46 11.44 -13.01 3.15
C VAL A 46 12.34 -12.49 4.27
N GLU A 47 13.50 -11.93 3.94
CA GLU A 47 14.41 -11.36 4.94
C GLU A 47 13.81 -10.17 5.71
N ASN A 48 13.06 -9.32 5.02
CA ASN A 48 12.34 -8.23 5.68
C ASN A 48 11.20 -8.78 6.57
N LEU A 49 10.47 -9.81 6.15
CA LEU A 49 9.47 -10.48 7.00
C LEU A 49 10.11 -11.01 8.29
N LYS A 50 11.23 -11.74 8.18
CA LYS A 50 11.99 -12.25 9.34
C LYS A 50 12.42 -11.13 10.29
N THR A 51 12.83 -10.01 9.72
CA THR A 51 13.31 -8.85 10.49
C THR A 51 12.18 -8.17 11.27
N PHE A 52 11.00 -8.00 10.67
CA PHE A 52 9.98 -7.12 11.22
C PHE A 52 8.79 -7.84 11.87
N HIS A 53 8.61 -9.16 11.73
CA HIS A 53 7.42 -9.89 12.17
C HIS A 53 7.13 -9.84 13.67
N LYS A 54 8.13 -9.52 14.51
CA LYS A 54 7.96 -9.41 15.98
C LYS A 54 7.73 -7.98 16.47
N ILE A 55 7.95 -7.00 15.62
CA ILE A 55 7.92 -5.58 16.00
C ILE A 55 6.86 -4.77 15.25
N ALA A 56 6.33 -5.30 14.16
CA ALA A 56 5.25 -4.67 13.39
C ALA A 56 3.89 -5.22 13.81
N ASP A 57 2.89 -4.36 13.89
CA ASP A 57 1.49 -4.76 14.08
C ASP A 57 0.87 -5.32 12.80
N TYR A 58 1.39 -4.95 11.63
CA TYR A 58 1.11 -5.56 10.34
C TYR A 58 2.26 -5.30 9.35
N ILE A 59 2.41 -6.19 8.37
CA ILE A 59 3.42 -6.05 7.31
C ILE A 59 2.75 -5.89 5.95
N THR A 60 3.16 -4.86 5.21
CA THR A 60 2.69 -4.60 3.85
C THR A 60 3.68 -5.11 2.84
N ILE A 61 3.25 -6.05 2.00
CA ILE A 61 3.95 -6.52 0.82
C ILE A 61 3.68 -5.53 -0.32
N ASN A 62 4.67 -4.70 -0.64
CA ASN A 62 4.51 -3.65 -1.64
C ASN A 62 4.90 -4.15 -3.03
N ILE A 63 3.91 -4.43 -3.87
CA ILE A 63 4.08 -4.87 -5.26
C ILE A 63 3.75 -3.78 -6.28
N SER A 64 3.72 -2.52 -5.88
CA SER A 64 3.02 -1.47 -6.63
C SER A 64 3.82 -0.20 -6.89
N SER A 65 5.10 -0.13 -6.47
CA SER A 65 5.90 1.09 -6.66
C SER A 65 6.18 1.36 -8.14
N PRO A 66 5.82 2.54 -8.67
CA PRO A 66 6.19 2.92 -10.03
C PRO A 66 7.67 3.32 -10.16
N ASN A 67 8.35 3.49 -9.02
CA ASN A 67 9.73 3.96 -8.94
C ASN A 67 10.75 2.82 -8.79
N THR A 68 10.29 1.57 -8.81
CA THR A 68 11.11 0.36 -8.75
C THR A 68 10.79 -0.48 -9.97
N GLU A 69 11.80 -0.71 -10.80
CA GLU A 69 11.68 -1.44 -12.04
C GLU A 69 11.10 -2.84 -11.79
N ASP A 70 10.23 -3.29 -12.68
CA ASP A 70 9.57 -4.62 -12.65
C ASP A 70 8.77 -4.98 -11.39
N LEU A 71 8.61 -4.08 -10.41
CA LEU A 71 7.85 -4.42 -9.20
C LEU A 71 6.36 -4.69 -9.51
N ARG A 72 5.81 -3.99 -10.51
CA ARG A 72 4.44 -4.19 -10.97
C ARG A 72 4.22 -5.51 -11.73
N ASN A 73 5.30 -6.20 -12.13
CA ASN A 73 5.20 -7.55 -12.70
C ASN A 73 4.61 -8.56 -11.71
N PHE A 74 4.62 -8.24 -10.39
CA PHE A 74 3.88 -9.01 -9.39
C PHE A 74 2.35 -8.80 -9.41
N HIS A 75 1.80 -8.02 -10.33
CA HIS A 75 0.36 -8.08 -10.62
C HIS A 75 0.00 -9.29 -11.51
N ASP A 76 0.99 -9.91 -12.18
CA ASP A 76 0.80 -11.20 -12.84
C ASP A 76 0.40 -12.27 -11.83
N GLN A 77 -0.64 -13.03 -12.16
CA GLN A 77 -1.27 -14.00 -11.25
C GLN A 77 -0.27 -15.04 -10.71
N LYS A 78 0.58 -15.59 -11.59
CA LYS A 78 1.53 -16.65 -11.20
C LYS A 78 2.63 -16.12 -10.29
N LYS A 79 3.21 -14.96 -10.64
CA LYS A 79 4.27 -14.32 -9.86
C LYS A 79 3.77 -13.87 -8.48
N LEU A 80 2.54 -13.35 -8.43
CA LEU A 80 1.93 -12.95 -7.16
C LEU A 80 1.66 -14.17 -6.28
N ASP A 81 1.10 -15.22 -6.84
CA ASP A 81 0.80 -16.47 -6.11
C ASP A 81 2.10 -17.11 -5.55
N GLU A 82 3.15 -17.17 -6.36
CA GLU A 82 4.47 -17.65 -5.92
C GLU A 82 5.03 -16.83 -4.76
N LEU A 83 5.04 -15.50 -4.89
CA LEU A 83 5.50 -14.60 -3.83
C LEU A 83 4.71 -14.81 -2.54
N LEU A 84 3.37 -14.81 -2.62
CA LEU A 84 2.53 -14.88 -1.43
C LEU A 84 2.60 -16.25 -0.75
N LYS A 85 2.69 -17.36 -1.51
CA LYS A 85 2.94 -18.69 -0.94
C LYS A 85 4.22 -18.72 -0.12
N ILE A 86 5.33 -18.24 -0.68
CA ILE A 86 6.61 -18.19 0.01
C ILE A 86 6.53 -17.35 1.29
N ILE A 87 5.89 -16.18 1.23
CA ILE A 87 5.69 -15.28 2.39
C ILE A 87 4.83 -15.95 3.48
N ILE A 88 3.73 -16.59 3.10
CA ILE A 88 2.83 -17.25 4.06
C ILE A 88 3.48 -18.48 4.68
N ASP A 89 4.24 -19.25 3.91
CA ASP A 89 4.97 -20.41 4.44
C ASP A 89 6.09 -19.97 5.39
N GLU A 90 6.82 -18.92 5.06
CA GLU A 90 7.81 -18.36 6.00
C GLU A 90 7.15 -17.80 7.27
N LYS A 91 6.01 -17.10 7.15
CA LYS A 91 5.22 -16.67 8.31
C LYS A 91 4.85 -17.84 9.23
N LYS A 92 4.46 -19.00 8.65
CA LYS A 92 4.18 -20.24 9.41
C LYS A 92 5.44 -20.80 10.08
N ASN A 93 6.57 -20.87 9.37
CA ASN A 93 7.86 -21.33 9.89
C ASN A 93 8.30 -20.49 11.10
N LEU A 94 8.10 -19.17 11.02
CA LEU A 94 8.37 -18.23 12.10
C LEU A 94 7.35 -18.29 13.24
N LYS A 95 6.28 -19.08 13.12
CA LYS A 95 5.11 -19.10 14.02
C LYS A 95 4.55 -17.70 14.28
N SER A 96 4.64 -16.84 13.29
CA SER A 96 4.23 -15.43 13.38
C SER A 96 2.73 -15.27 13.17
N LYS A 97 2.13 -14.40 13.97
CA LYS A 97 0.72 -14.00 13.83
C LYS A 97 0.55 -12.64 13.16
N VAL A 98 1.65 -12.01 12.72
CA VAL A 98 1.60 -10.68 12.11
C VAL A 98 0.68 -10.70 10.88
N PRO A 99 -0.30 -9.79 10.76
CA PRO A 99 -1.13 -9.68 9.57
C PRO A 99 -0.32 -9.30 8.34
N ILE A 100 -0.63 -9.94 7.21
CA ILE A 100 -0.01 -9.65 5.90
C ILE A 100 -0.99 -8.86 5.05
N VAL A 101 -0.53 -7.73 4.57
CA VAL A 101 -1.30 -6.80 3.74
C VAL A 101 -0.61 -6.64 2.39
N VAL A 102 -1.34 -6.67 1.28
CA VAL A 102 -0.78 -6.46 -0.06
C VAL A 102 -1.14 -5.06 -0.55
N LYS A 103 -0.16 -4.30 -1.08
CA LYS A 103 -0.41 -2.96 -1.64
C LYS A 103 -0.28 -2.95 -3.15
N VAL A 104 -1.39 -2.59 -3.81
CA VAL A 104 -1.52 -2.60 -5.28
C VAL A 104 -1.36 -1.23 -5.92
N SER A 105 -1.06 -1.22 -7.23
CA SER A 105 -1.00 -0.01 -8.04
C SER A 105 -2.40 0.52 -8.37
N PRO A 106 -2.60 1.85 -8.47
CA PRO A 106 -3.84 2.41 -9.02
C PRO A 106 -3.94 2.24 -10.54
N ASP A 107 -2.86 1.82 -11.18
CA ASP A 107 -2.75 1.65 -12.63
C ASP A 107 -2.92 0.17 -13.04
N ILE A 108 -3.38 -0.69 -12.11
CA ILE A 108 -3.74 -2.08 -12.40
C ILE A 108 -4.87 -2.15 -13.44
N GLU A 109 -4.76 -3.04 -14.41
CA GLU A 109 -5.76 -3.24 -15.43
C GLU A 109 -6.98 -4.00 -14.91
N ASP A 110 -8.16 -3.68 -15.44
CA ASP A 110 -9.41 -4.29 -14.97
C ASP A 110 -9.41 -5.83 -15.06
N MET A 111 -8.78 -6.39 -16.10
CA MET A 111 -8.65 -7.84 -16.29
C MET A 111 -7.75 -8.52 -15.24
N GLU A 112 -6.84 -7.76 -14.61
CA GLU A 112 -5.95 -8.28 -13.57
C GLU A 112 -6.63 -8.30 -12.18
N ILE A 113 -7.62 -7.43 -11.95
CA ILE A 113 -8.26 -7.27 -10.64
C ILE A 113 -8.84 -8.60 -10.14
N ASN A 114 -9.56 -9.35 -11.00
CA ASN A 114 -10.14 -10.65 -10.64
C ASN A 114 -9.04 -11.66 -10.24
N LYS A 115 -7.96 -11.72 -11.03
CA LYS A 115 -6.83 -12.64 -10.79
C LYS A 115 -6.12 -12.30 -9.48
N VAL A 116 -5.88 -11.01 -9.22
CA VAL A 116 -5.29 -10.56 -7.95
C VAL A 116 -6.19 -10.92 -6.79
N CYS A 117 -7.50 -10.66 -6.86
CA CYS A 117 -8.43 -11.02 -5.79
C CYS A 117 -8.43 -12.53 -5.51
N GLU A 118 -8.43 -13.37 -6.55
CA GLU A 118 -8.34 -14.83 -6.41
C GLU A 118 -7.08 -15.25 -5.67
N VAL A 119 -5.92 -14.73 -6.07
CA VAL A 119 -4.65 -15.05 -5.42
C VAL A 119 -4.62 -14.61 -3.96
N LEU A 120 -5.13 -13.40 -3.65
CA LEU A 120 -5.20 -12.92 -2.28
C LEU A 120 -6.07 -13.83 -1.39
N LEU A 121 -7.21 -14.28 -1.91
CA LEU A 121 -8.12 -15.17 -1.19
C LEU A 121 -7.50 -16.56 -0.96
N ASN A 122 -6.89 -17.14 -1.99
CA ASN A 122 -6.26 -18.46 -1.93
C ASN A 122 -5.06 -18.50 -0.96
N ASN A 123 -4.37 -17.37 -0.78
CA ASN A 123 -3.25 -17.25 0.14
C ASN A 123 -3.65 -16.68 1.52
N TYR A 124 -4.95 -16.55 1.82
CA TYR A 124 -5.44 -16.09 3.13
C TYR A 124 -4.83 -14.75 3.57
N ILE A 125 -4.73 -13.79 2.66
CA ILE A 125 -4.21 -12.45 2.95
C ILE A 125 -5.20 -11.69 3.82
N ASP A 126 -4.70 -11.01 4.84
CA ASP A 126 -5.53 -10.34 5.86
C ASP A 126 -6.17 -9.04 5.33
N ALA A 127 -5.44 -8.26 4.53
CA ALA A 127 -5.96 -7.01 3.97
C ALA A 127 -5.26 -6.61 2.64
N ILE A 128 -5.90 -5.69 1.92
CA ILE A 128 -5.34 -5.05 0.72
C ILE A 128 -5.32 -3.52 0.89
N ILE A 129 -4.23 -2.87 0.50
CA ILE A 129 -4.13 -1.40 0.44
C ILE A 129 -4.35 -0.94 -1.00
N ILE A 130 -5.36 -0.12 -1.21
CA ILE A 130 -5.74 0.47 -2.48
C ILE A 130 -5.70 2.00 -2.36
N SER A 131 -4.68 2.67 -2.89
CA SER A 131 -3.61 2.20 -3.74
C SER A 131 -2.27 2.93 -3.49
N ASN A 132 -1.26 2.60 -4.27
CA ASN A 132 -0.01 3.35 -4.37
C ASN A 132 -0.21 4.64 -5.21
N THR A 133 0.87 5.28 -5.61
CA THR A 133 0.90 6.43 -6.53
C THR A 133 0.76 5.99 -7.98
N SER A 134 0.24 6.88 -8.84
CA SER A 134 0.02 6.62 -10.27
C SER A 134 1.15 7.23 -11.12
N ASP A 135 1.54 6.57 -12.20
CA ASP A 135 2.39 7.15 -13.24
C ASP A 135 1.63 7.47 -14.55
N SER A 136 0.35 7.06 -14.64
CA SER A 136 -0.48 7.19 -15.83
C SER A 136 -1.52 8.33 -15.80
N THR A 137 -1.74 9.00 -14.67
CA THR A 137 -2.82 10.00 -14.51
C THR A 137 -2.25 11.42 -14.58
N ARG A 138 -2.02 11.96 -15.76
CA ARG A 138 -1.35 13.25 -15.98
C ARG A 138 -2.21 14.31 -16.67
N GLU A 139 -3.26 13.94 -17.37
CA GLU A 139 -4.00 14.77 -18.33
C GLU A 139 -4.65 15.99 -17.67
N ARG A 140 -4.96 15.90 -16.37
CA ARG A 140 -5.60 16.99 -15.63
C ARG A 140 -4.63 17.89 -14.86
N LEU A 141 -3.31 17.66 -15.00
CA LEU A 141 -2.32 18.46 -14.30
C LEU A 141 -2.06 19.76 -15.05
N LYS A 142 -2.29 20.89 -14.38
CA LYS A 142 -2.11 22.24 -14.97
C LYS A 142 -0.68 22.77 -14.83
N ASN A 143 0.10 22.22 -13.91
CA ASN A 143 1.46 22.71 -13.65
C ASN A 143 2.43 22.14 -14.68
N ILE A 144 3.37 22.95 -15.17
CA ILE A 144 4.43 22.54 -16.10
C ILE A 144 5.26 21.35 -15.58
N GLN A 145 5.41 21.21 -14.27
CA GLN A 145 6.08 20.08 -13.64
C GLN A 145 5.24 18.77 -13.68
N GLY A 146 4.00 18.83 -14.18
CA GLY A 146 3.12 17.67 -14.28
C GLY A 146 3.69 16.52 -15.14
N HIS A 147 4.59 16.83 -16.06
CA HIS A 147 5.23 15.84 -16.95
C HIS A 147 6.45 15.13 -16.32
N GLN A 148 6.85 15.52 -15.12
CA GLN A 148 7.98 14.88 -14.43
C GLN A 148 7.73 13.38 -14.20
N LYS A 149 8.76 12.53 -14.41
CA LYS A 149 8.72 11.11 -14.05
C LYS A 149 8.50 10.93 -12.55
N GLY A 150 7.83 9.85 -12.16
CA GLY A 150 7.60 9.49 -10.74
C GLY A 150 6.13 9.25 -10.43
N GLY A 151 5.84 8.85 -9.20
CA GLY A 151 4.49 8.55 -8.74
C GLY A 151 3.70 9.82 -8.40
N LEU A 152 2.55 10.00 -9.04
CA LEU A 152 1.58 11.05 -8.72
C LEU A 152 0.72 10.65 -7.53
N SER A 153 0.55 11.55 -6.57
CA SER A 153 -0.24 11.37 -5.35
C SER A 153 -1.13 12.57 -5.04
N GLY A 154 -2.00 12.42 -4.04
CA GLY A 154 -2.90 13.47 -3.58
C GLY A 154 -4.19 13.55 -4.40
N LYS A 155 -4.83 14.73 -4.39
CA LYS A 155 -6.14 14.98 -5.01
C LYS A 155 -6.31 14.43 -6.43
N PRO A 156 -5.33 14.53 -7.35
CA PRO A 156 -5.49 14.04 -8.72
C PRO A 156 -5.81 12.54 -8.84
N ILE A 157 -5.43 11.71 -7.86
CA ILE A 157 -5.70 10.26 -7.89
C ILE A 157 -6.88 9.83 -7.01
N GLU A 158 -7.58 10.75 -6.37
CA GLU A 158 -8.68 10.45 -5.43
C GLU A 158 -9.79 9.64 -6.09
N GLU A 159 -10.32 10.13 -7.19
CA GLU A 159 -11.42 9.47 -7.91
C GLU A 159 -11.00 8.08 -8.42
N LYS A 160 -9.81 7.97 -9.01
CA LYS A 160 -9.27 6.71 -9.52
C LYS A 160 -9.13 5.67 -8.41
N SER A 161 -8.54 6.06 -7.28
CA SER A 161 -8.38 5.19 -6.12
C SER A 161 -9.73 4.78 -5.53
N THR A 162 -10.71 5.69 -5.43
CA THR A 162 -12.04 5.40 -4.90
C THR A 162 -12.80 4.42 -5.80
N LYS A 163 -12.76 4.61 -7.12
CA LYS A 163 -13.35 3.67 -8.08
C LYS A 163 -12.71 2.28 -7.99
N LEU A 164 -11.38 2.25 -7.82
CA LEU A 164 -10.66 0.98 -7.69
C LEU A 164 -11.06 0.24 -6.41
N ILE A 165 -11.21 0.93 -5.28
CA ILE A 165 -11.74 0.35 -4.04
C ILE A 165 -13.09 -0.33 -4.30
N SER A 166 -14.02 0.34 -4.97
CA SER A 166 -15.34 -0.22 -5.29
C SER A 166 -15.25 -1.50 -6.14
N LYS A 167 -14.33 -1.55 -7.14
CA LYS A 167 -14.12 -2.74 -7.95
C LYS A 167 -13.64 -3.93 -7.12
N PHE A 168 -12.60 -3.73 -6.30
CA PHE A 168 -12.10 -4.77 -5.40
C PHE A 168 -13.14 -5.20 -4.37
N HIS A 169 -13.86 -4.25 -3.78
CA HIS A 169 -14.91 -4.55 -2.78
C HIS A 169 -15.99 -5.49 -3.34
N LYS A 170 -16.45 -5.24 -4.57
CA LYS A 170 -17.45 -6.09 -5.23
C LYS A 170 -16.99 -7.56 -5.38
N ILE A 171 -15.70 -7.77 -5.71
CA ILE A 171 -15.15 -9.11 -5.93
C ILE A 171 -14.79 -9.79 -4.61
N LEU A 172 -14.12 -9.06 -3.72
CA LEU A 172 -13.68 -9.57 -2.42
C LEU A 172 -14.85 -9.86 -1.48
N ASN A 173 -15.97 -9.14 -1.63
CA ASN A 173 -17.20 -9.33 -0.87
C ASN A 173 -16.94 -9.44 0.65
N ARG A 174 -16.19 -8.49 1.21
CA ARG A 174 -15.78 -8.40 2.63
C ARG A 174 -14.94 -9.55 3.19
N ARG A 175 -14.51 -10.50 2.35
CA ARG A 175 -13.65 -11.62 2.77
C ARG A 175 -12.21 -11.19 3.12
N ILE A 176 -11.76 -10.07 2.57
CA ILE A 176 -10.47 -9.43 2.84
C ILE A 176 -10.74 -7.97 3.19
N LYS A 177 -10.06 -7.43 4.19
CA LYS A 177 -10.17 -6.03 4.59
C LYS A 177 -9.56 -5.11 3.55
N ILE A 178 -10.17 -3.94 3.33
CA ILE A 178 -9.69 -2.95 2.37
C ILE A 178 -9.23 -1.68 3.11
N ILE A 179 -7.99 -1.30 2.89
CA ILE A 179 -7.42 -0.04 3.38
C ILE A 179 -7.38 0.94 2.21
N GLY A 180 -8.21 1.98 2.26
CA GLY A 180 -8.31 3.00 1.22
C GLY A 180 -7.24 4.08 1.36
N VAL A 181 -6.49 4.36 0.29
CA VAL A 181 -5.50 5.44 0.25
C VAL A 181 -5.45 6.10 -1.13
N GLY A 182 -5.15 7.38 -1.17
CA GLY A 182 -5.04 8.19 -2.40
C GLY A 182 -6.03 9.34 -2.43
N GLY A 183 -5.51 10.55 -2.30
CA GLY A 183 -6.28 11.78 -2.37
C GLY A 183 -7.07 12.14 -1.10
N VAL A 184 -6.92 11.41 -0.01
CA VAL A 184 -7.60 11.74 1.25
C VAL A 184 -7.03 13.00 1.86
N ASP A 185 -7.86 14.05 1.98
CA ASP A 185 -7.52 15.36 2.52
C ASP A 185 -8.65 16.03 3.34
N SER A 186 -9.80 15.36 3.47
CA SER A 186 -11.01 15.87 4.15
C SER A 186 -11.88 14.69 4.64
N GLY A 187 -12.84 14.97 5.54
CA GLY A 187 -13.86 14.00 5.94
C GLY A 187 -14.64 13.46 4.75
N LYS A 188 -15.01 14.35 3.81
CA LYS A 188 -15.69 13.93 2.58
C LYS A 188 -14.88 12.92 1.78
N SER A 189 -13.61 13.19 1.49
CA SER A 189 -12.76 12.28 0.72
C SER A 189 -12.50 10.95 1.44
N ALA A 190 -12.45 10.94 2.77
CA ALA A 190 -12.40 9.74 3.58
C ALA A 190 -13.74 8.97 3.54
N TYR A 191 -14.86 9.66 3.69
CA TYR A 191 -16.21 9.08 3.62
C TYR A 191 -16.49 8.43 2.27
N ASP A 192 -16.12 9.09 1.17
CA ASP A 192 -16.28 8.54 -0.17
C ASP A 192 -15.53 7.18 -0.33
N LYS A 193 -14.38 7.00 0.34
CA LYS A 193 -13.68 5.70 0.35
C LYS A 193 -14.37 4.65 1.22
N PHE A 194 -14.95 5.03 2.36
CA PHE A 194 -15.76 4.11 3.15
C PHE A 194 -17.00 3.65 2.37
N LEU A 195 -17.70 4.57 1.70
CA LEU A 195 -18.82 4.23 0.82
C LEU A 195 -18.41 3.29 -0.34
N ALA A 196 -17.19 3.45 -0.84
CA ALA A 196 -16.64 2.56 -1.87
C ALA A 196 -16.28 1.17 -1.35
N GLY A 197 -16.28 0.95 -0.03
CA GLY A 197 -16.05 -0.33 0.60
C GLY A 197 -14.72 -0.45 1.37
N ALA A 198 -14.04 0.66 1.67
CA ALA A 198 -12.87 0.63 2.55
C ALA A 198 -13.27 0.39 4.01
N ASP A 199 -12.52 -0.46 4.72
CA ASP A 199 -12.67 -0.67 6.18
C ASP A 199 -11.83 0.33 6.99
N CYS A 200 -10.68 0.76 6.44
CA CYS A 200 -9.76 1.72 7.05
C CYS A 200 -9.24 2.70 6.00
N ILE A 201 -8.71 3.83 6.47
CA ILE A 201 -8.17 4.89 5.62
C ILE A 201 -6.71 5.16 5.98
N GLN A 202 -5.89 5.36 4.95
CA GLN A 202 -4.53 5.90 5.06
C GLN A 202 -4.43 7.21 4.27
N LEU A 203 -3.54 8.09 4.69
CA LEU A 203 -3.21 9.32 3.97
C LEU A 203 -1.71 9.62 4.09
N TYR A 204 -1.17 10.33 3.10
CA TYR A 204 0.20 10.82 3.10
C TYR A 204 0.25 12.27 2.59
N THR A 205 -0.11 12.50 1.34
CA THR A 205 -0.01 13.80 0.67
C THR A 205 -0.86 14.89 1.36
N GLY A 206 -2.03 14.51 1.87
CA GLY A 206 -2.87 15.42 2.67
C GLY A 206 -2.11 15.95 3.89
N MET A 207 -1.35 15.09 4.58
CA MET A 207 -0.53 15.49 5.73
C MET A 207 0.62 16.42 5.33
N VAL A 208 1.24 16.20 4.16
CA VAL A 208 2.32 17.08 3.64
C VAL A 208 1.81 18.51 3.47
N PHE A 209 0.60 18.69 2.96
CA PHE A 209 0.03 20.03 2.68
C PHE A 209 -0.72 20.65 3.86
N ARG A 210 -1.34 19.87 4.73
CA ARG A 210 -2.22 20.34 5.81
C ARG A 210 -1.68 20.09 7.22
N GLY A 211 -0.51 19.46 7.31
CA GLY A 211 0.14 19.14 8.58
C GLY A 211 -0.46 17.94 9.30
N PRO A 212 0.15 17.49 10.41
CA PRO A 212 -0.22 16.26 11.13
C PRO A 212 -1.61 16.30 11.76
N ASN A 213 -2.15 17.51 12.04
CA ASN A 213 -3.49 17.66 12.63
C ASN A 213 -4.64 17.29 11.65
N ILE A 214 -4.34 17.06 10.37
CA ILE A 214 -5.35 16.68 9.36
C ILE A 214 -6.16 15.45 9.79
N VAL A 215 -5.56 14.50 10.49
CA VAL A 215 -6.26 13.30 10.96
C VAL A 215 -7.38 13.66 11.94
N ASN A 216 -7.11 14.56 12.88
CA ASN A 216 -8.13 15.04 13.83
C ASN A 216 -9.23 15.84 13.12
N MET A 217 -8.86 16.64 12.13
CA MET A 217 -9.84 17.39 11.32
C MET A 217 -10.78 16.44 10.57
N ILE A 218 -10.22 15.44 9.86
CA ILE A 218 -11.01 14.42 9.15
C ILE A 218 -11.92 13.66 10.12
N LYS A 219 -11.41 13.25 11.29
CA LYS A 219 -12.22 12.57 12.32
C LYS A 219 -13.37 13.42 12.84
N LYS A 220 -13.18 14.73 12.94
CA LYS A 220 -14.25 15.66 13.33
C LYS A 220 -15.30 15.77 12.22
N GLU A 221 -14.87 16.04 10.99
CA GLU A 221 -15.75 16.14 9.82
C GLU A 221 -16.57 14.87 9.54
N LEU A 222 -16.04 13.68 9.90
CA LEU A 222 -16.77 12.40 9.76
C LEU A 222 -17.85 12.17 10.84
N LYS A 223 -17.89 12.98 11.90
CA LYS A 223 -18.89 12.89 12.96
C LYS A 223 -20.07 13.86 12.75
N GLU A 224 -19.88 14.85 11.92
CA GLU A 224 -20.89 15.82 11.48
C GLU A 224 -21.72 15.27 10.32
#